data_f44aa8584e827921f5401587db9b8dd1
#
_entry.id   f44aa8584e827921f5401587db9b8dd1
#
_cell.length_a   1.000
_cell.length_b   1.000
_cell.length_c   1.000
_cell.angle_alpha   90.00
_cell.angle_beta   90.00
_cell.angle_gamma   90.00
#
_symmetry.space_group_name_H-M   'P 1'
#
loop_
_entity.id
_entity.type
_entity.pdbx_description
1 polymer ?
#
loop_
_entity_poly.entity_id
_entity_poly.type
_entity_poly.pdbx_seq_one_letter_code
_entity_poly.pdbx_strand_id
1 'polypeptide(L)'
;VWGTDPWGKLDKARDVAEVLGASTVVVHPPFRWQREYARSFEDGIARMEEVTDVLFAVENMYPWRAGPSSLGAYAPNWDIRQQDYRHATVDLSHTAVSRTDPRDMVRDLADRVAHVHLADGTDSARDEHLVPGRGDQPVAEVLARLAEASFGGSVIAEVSTRSAQSRDERVADLRETLNFARRHLGGAL
;
A
#
# COMPACT_ATOMS: atom_id res chain seq x y z
N VAL A 1 -2.91 5.77 11.81
CA VAL A 1 -2.17 6.45 12.88
C VAL A 1 -2.92 6.26 14.19
N TRP A 2 -2.28 5.65 15.21
CA TRP A 2 -2.85 5.41 16.54
C TRP A 2 -2.41 6.51 17.52
N GLY A 3 -3.32 6.99 18.34
CA GLY A 3 -3.06 7.94 19.41
C GLY A 3 -3.86 9.23 19.30
N THR A 4 -3.60 10.15 20.23
CA THR A 4 -4.38 11.37 20.43
C THR A 4 -4.04 12.52 19.48
N ASP A 5 -2.90 12.44 18.80
CA ASP A 5 -2.43 13.47 17.85
C ASP A 5 -1.94 12.83 16.54
N PRO A 6 -2.86 12.46 15.64
CA PRO A 6 -2.50 11.86 14.35
C PRO A 6 -1.74 12.82 13.43
N TRP A 7 -2.12 14.11 13.39
CA TRP A 7 -1.47 15.10 12.55
C TRP A 7 -0.03 15.37 12.98
N GLY A 8 0.22 15.56 14.27
CA GLY A 8 1.59 15.73 14.77
C GLY A 8 2.48 14.50 14.57
N LYS A 9 1.89 13.30 14.41
CA LYS A 9 2.66 12.11 14.01
C LYS A 9 3.02 12.13 12.53
N LEU A 10 2.14 12.60 11.67
CA LEU A 10 2.44 12.77 10.25
C LEU A 10 3.47 13.88 10.02
N ASP A 11 3.39 15.00 10.77
CA ASP A 11 4.44 16.03 10.75
C ASP A 11 5.81 15.46 11.10
N LYS A 12 5.88 14.67 12.16
CA LYS A 12 7.15 14.00 12.54
C LYS A 12 7.62 13.00 11.48
N ALA A 13 6.70 12.28 10.83
CA ALA A 13 7.05 11.36 9.75
C ALA A 13 7.63 12.11 8.55
N ARG A 14 7.05 13.27 8.19
CA ARG A 14 7.62 14.20 7.19
C ARG A 14 9.02 14.62 7.57
N ASP A 15 9.21 15.16 8.79
CA ASP A 15 10.51 15.66 9.24
C ASP A 15 11.57 14.55 9.19
N VAL A 16 11.23 13.33 9.58
CA VAL A 16 12.12 12.17 9.50
C VAL A 16 12.40 11.79 8.05
N ALA A 17 11.39 11.80 7.17
CA ALA A 17 11.56 11.51 5.75
C ALA A 17 12.52 12.51 5.09
N GLU A 18 12.37 13.81 5.37
CA GLU A 18 13.26 14.87 4.88
C GLU A 18 14.71 14.66 5.36
N VAL A 19 14.91 14.34 6.64
CA VAL A 19 16.25 14.08 7.20
C VAL A 19 16.90 12.85 6.56
N LEU A 20 16.10 11.80 6.27
CA LEU A 20 16.60 10.57 5.66
C LEU A 20 16.71 10.64 4.13
N GLY A 21 16.19 11.69 3.50
CA GLY A 21 16.07 11.79 2.05
C GLY A 21 15.07 10.80 1.46
N ALA A 22 14.07 10.38 2.23
CA ALA A 22 12.99 9.54 1.75
C ALA A 22 11.97 10.39 0.98
N SER A 23 11.57 9.94 -0.20
CA SER A 23 10.64 10.69 -1.05
C SER A 23 9.17 10.47 -0.70
N THR A 24 8.84 9.44 0.07
CA THR A 24 7.45 9.02 0.28
C THR A 24 7.20 8.61 1.72
N VAL A 25 6.08 9.07 2.26
CA VAL A 25 5.47 8.59 3.50
C VAL A 25 4.18 7.88 3.16
N VAL A 26 4.08 6.60 3.48
CA VAL A 26 2.85 5.82 3.32
C VAL A 26 1.88 6.12 4.46
N VAL A 27 0.62 6.37 4.13
CA VAL A 27 -0.40 6.78 5.11
C VAL A 27 -1.65 5.94 4.97
N HIS A 28 -2.05 5.28 6.07
CA HIS A 28 -3.35 4.61 6.11
C HIS A 28 -4.48 5.61 6.30
N PRO A 29 -5.62 5.46 5.63
CA PRO A 29 -6.83 6.19 5.96
C PRO A 29 -7.21 6.00 7.43
N PRO A 30 -7.80 7.00 8.09
CA PRO A 30 -8.24 6.87 9.47
C PRO A 30 -9.35 5.84 9.63
N PHE A 31 -9.50 5.33 10.83
CA PHE A 31 -10.68 4.56 11.18
C PHE A 31 -11.91 5.46 11.39
N ARG A 32 -13.09 4.95 11.09
CA ARG A 32 -14.37 5.68 11.23
C ARG A 32 -14.63 6.24 12.63
N TRP A 33 -14.09 5.63 13.66
CA TRP A 33 -14.22 6.13 15.04
C TRP A 33 -13.29 7.28 15.38
N GLN A 34 -12.27 7.55 14.55
CA GLN A 34 -11.39 8.73 14.66
C GLN A 34 -12.06 9.95 13.97
N ARG A 35 -13.25 10.31 14.42
CA ARG A 35 -14.21 11.17 13.71
C ARG A 35 -13.64 12.52 13.24
N GLU A 36 -12.88 13.18 14.08
CA GLU A 36 -12.30 14.49 13.76
C GLU A 36 -11.20 14.35 12.71
N TYR A 37 -10.28 13.42 12.90
CA TYR A 37 -9.23 13.10 11.95
C TYR A 37 -9.79 12.63 10.60
N ALA A 38 -10.84 11.79 10.63
CA ALA A 38 -11.48 11.27 9.42
C ALA A 38 -12.15 12.37 8.57
N ARG A 39 -12.76 13.39 9.22
CA ARG A 39 -13.42 14.50 8.50
C ARG A 39 -12.42 15.42 7.81
N SER A 40 -11.24 15.59 8.36
CA SER A 40 -10.22 16.50 7.86
C SER A 40 -9.10 15.79 7.07
N PHE A 41 -9.22 14.47 6.87
CA PHE A 41 -8.10 13.67 6.38
C PHE A 41 -7.67 14.04 4.97
N GLU A 42 -8.60 14.09 4.03
CA GLU A 42 -8.33 14.39 2.63
C GLU A 42 -7.71 15.79 2.46
N ASP A 43 -8.37 16.81 3.00
CA ASP A 43 -7.85 18.18 3.02
C ASP A 43 -6.54 18.31 3.79
N GLY A 44 -6.37 17.53 4.87
CA GLY A 44 -5.18 17.54 5.69
C GLY A 44 -3.96 16.98 4.94
N ILE A 45 -4.12 15.86 4.24
CA ILE A 45 -3.06 15.30 3.39
C ILE A 45 -2.69 16.27 2.29
N ALA A 46 -3.67 16.86 1.60
CA ALA A 46 -3.41 17.85 0.55
C ALA A 46 -2.58 19.05 1.07
N ARG A 47 -2.93 19.58 2.25
CA ARG A 47 -2.16 20.69 2.89
C ARG A 47 -0.75 20.27 3.31
N MET A 48 -0.55 19.03 3.74
CA MET A 48 0.80 18.55 4.07
C MET A 48 1.70 18.52 2.84
N GLU A 49 1.17 18.08 1.70
CA GLU A 49 1.91 18.05 0.43
C GLU A 49 2.21 19.45 -0.15
N GLU A 50 1.51 20.50 0.30
CA GLU A 50 1.80 21.88 -0.12
C GLU A 50 3.08 22.48 0.51
N VAL A 51 3.56 21.89 1.60
CA VAL A 51 4.67 22.45 2.40
C VAL A 51 5.94 21.60 2.37
N THR A 52 5.98 20.55 1.56
CA THR A 52 7.12 19.64 1.44
C THR A 52 7.14 18.97 0.06
N ASP A 53 8.31 18.49 -0.35
CA ASP A 53 8.47 17.63 -1.54
C ASP A 53 8.26 16.15 -1.22
N VAL A 54 8.02 15.79 0.05
CA VAL A 54 7.71 14.42 0.46
C VAL A 54 6.28 14.09 0.06
N LEU A 55 6.09 12.99 -0.66
CA LEU A 55 4.79 12.50 -1.09
C LEU A 55 4.08 11.79 0.06
N PHE A 56 2.82 12.13 0.34
CA PHE A 56 1.97 11.41 1.28
C PHE A 56 1.08 10.43 0.53
N ALA A 57 1.59 9.24 0.26
CA ALA A 57 0.90 8.23 -0.52
C ALA A 57 -0.12 7.46 0.34
N VAL A 58 -1.40 7.75 0.12
CA VAL A 58 -2.49 7.11 0.87
C VAL A 58 -2.70 5.69 0.35
N GLU A 59 -2.77 4.75 1.27
CA GLU A 59 -2.83 3.33 0.96
C GLU A 59 -4.26 2.81 0.83
N ASN A 60 -4.52 1.95 -0.18
CA ASN A 60 -5.75 1.18 -0.23
C ASN A 60 -5.79 0.19 0.93
N MET A 61 -6.90 0.20 1.64
CA MET A 61 -7.17 -0.75 2.71
C MET A 61 -8.19 -1.81 2.24
N TYR A 62 -8.86 -2.44 3.17
CA TYR A 62 -9.87 -3.44 2.89
C TYR A 62 -11.01 -3.39 3.91
N PRO A 63 -12.23 -3.86 3.56
CA PRO A 63 -13.30 -4.01 4.53
C PRO A 63 -13.01 -5.19 5.46
N TRP A 64 -13.32 -5.05 6.73
CA TRP A 64 -13.25 -6.19 7.65
C TRP A 64 -14.35 -7.19 7.33
N ARG A 65 -13.97 -8.43 7.09
CA ARG A 65 -14.87 -9.50 6.67
C ARG A 65 -15.09 -10.50 7.80
N ALA A 66 -16.37 -10.88 8.04
CA ALA A 66 -16.77 -11.92 8.96
C ALA A 66 -17.84 -12.77 8.28
N GLY A 67 -17.46 -13.89 7.67
CA GLY A 67 -18.33 -14.71 6.83
C GLY A 67 -18.88 -13.89 5.64
N PRO A 68 -20.21 -13.86 5.44
CA PRO A 68 -20.83 -13.10 4.36
C PRO A 68 -20.91 -11.59 4.63
N SER A 69 -20.65 -11.16 5.86
CA SER A 69 -20.73 -9.76 6.26
C SER A 69 -19.40 -9.05 6.09
N SER A 70 -19.45 -7.77 5.67
CA SER A 70 -18.29 -6.91 5.62
C SER A 70 -18.58 -5.57 6.29
N LEU A 71 -17.57 -4.99 6.94
CA LEU A 71 -17.62 -3.70 7.60
C LEU A 71 -16.51 -2.80 7.07
N GLY A 72 -16.87 -1.69 6.45
CA GLY A 72 -15.91 -0.64 6.11
C GLY A 72 -15.45 0.08 7.38
N ALA A 73 -14.27 -0.27 7.87
CA ALA A 73 -13.71 0.30 9.10
C ALA A 73 -13.00 1.65 8.85
N TYR A 74 -12.61 1.94 7.62
CA TYR A 74 -11.85 3.11 7.24
C TYR A 74 -12.72 4.25 6.70
N ALA A 75 -12.27 5.48 6.85
CA ALA A 75 -12.92 6.68 6.39
C ALA A 75 -11.93 7.60 5.65
N PRO A 76 -12.33 8.29 4.58
CA PRO A 76 -13.70 8.25 4.01
C PRO A 76 -14.06 6.89 3.42
N ASN A 77 -13.08 6.15 2.88
CA ASN A 77 -13.26 4.80 2.33
C ASN A 77 -11.98 3.97 2.50
N TRP A 78 -12.10 2.65 2.42
CA TRP A 78 -10.98 1.71 2.26
C TRP A 78 -10.47 1.66 0.81
N ASP A 79 -11.36 1.91 -0.16
CA ASP A 79 -11.03 2.04 -1.58
C ASP A 79 -10.71 3.50 -1.89
N ILE A 80 -9.45 3.79 -2.11
CA ILE A 80 -8.94 5.15 -2.29
C ILE A 80 -9.17 5.72 -3.69
N ARG A 81 -9.69 4.93 -4.64
CA ARG A 81 -9.91 5.37 -6.03
C ARG A 81 -10.89 6.53 -6.15
N GLN A 82 -11.84 6.62 -5.21
CA GLN A 82 -12.92 7.62 -5.20
C GLN A 82 -12.57 8.93 -4.49
N GLN A 83 -11.38 9.03 -3.93
CA GLN A 83 -10.88 10.23 -3.25
C GLN A 83 -9.85 10.97 -4.11
N ASP A 84 -9.70 12.27 -3.87
CA ASP A 84 -8.81 13.15 -4.62
C ASP A 84 -7.38 13.21 -4.03
N TYR A 85 -6.87 12.06 -3.51
CA TYR A 85 -5.47 11.99 -3.09
C TYR A 85 -4.56 12.14 -4.30
N ARG A 86 -3.55 13.02 -4.18
CA ARG A 86 -2.56 13.24 -5.23
C ARG A 86 -1.66 12.02 -5.43
N HIS A 87 -1.33 11.34 -4.32
CA HIS A 87 -0.45 10.19 -4.34
C HIS A 87 -1.09 9.01 -3.59
N ALA A 88 -0.90 7.83 -4.16
CA ALA A 88 -1.48 6.59 -3.67
C ALA A 88 -0.41 5.51 -3.49
N THR A 89 -0.59 4.69 -2.46
CA THR A 89 0.09 3.40 -2.30
C THR A 89 -0.88 2.29 -2.68
N VAL A 90 -0.46 1.39 -3.54
CA VAL A 90 -1.21 0.16 -3.85
C VAL A 90 -0.59 -1.01 -3.10
N ASP A 91 -1.32 -1.53 -2.12
CA ASP A 91 -0.98 -2.79 -1.45
C ASP A 91 -1.72 -3.95 -2.13
N LEU A 92 -0.94 -4.93 -2.62
CA LEU A 92 -1.45 -6.06 -3.39
C LEU A 92 -2.07 -7.14 -2.50
N SER A 93 -1.64 -7.27 -1.23
CA SER A 93 -2.30 -8.15 -0.25
C SER A 93 -3.68 -7.60 0.13
N HIS A 94 -3.80 -6.29 0.30
CA HIS A 94 -5.07 -5.63 0.58
C HIS A 94 -6.08 -5.78 -0.57
N THR A 95 -5.60 -5.81 -1.82
CA THR A 95 -6.50 -6.09 -2.96
C THR A 95 -7.08 -7.50 -2.92
N ALA A 96 -6.31 -8.50 -2.46
CA ALA A 96 -6.81 -9.85 -2.24
C ALA A 96 -7.92 -9.89 -1.18
N VAL A 97 -7.68 -9.29 -0.01
CA VAL A 97 -8.68 -9.25 1.09
C VAL A 97 -9.95 -8.51 0.68
N SER A 98 -9.81 -7.41 -0.07
CA SER A 98 -10.95 -6.62 -0.53
C SER A 98 -11.67 -7.22 -1.73
N ARG A 99 -11.11 -8.26 -2.36
CA ARG A 99 -11.59 -8.85 -3.63
C ARG A 99 -11.62 -7.83 -4.77
N THR A 100 -10.67 -6.92 -4.78
CA THR A 100 -10.50 -5.94 -5.85
C THR A 100 -9.42 -6.44 -6.79
N ASP A 101 -9.65 -6.36 -8.09
CA ASP A 101 -8.61 -6.65 -9.07
C ASP A 101 -7.49 -5.58 -8.99
N PRO A 102 -6.25 -5.93 -8.63
CA PRO A 102 -5.18 -4.95 -8.52
C PRO A 102 -4.80 -4.31 -9.86
N ARG A 103 -5.10 -4.96 -11.00
CA ARG A 103 -4.89 -4.39 -12.34
C ARG A 103 -5.84 -3.21 -12.58
N ASP A 104 -7.07 -3.32 -12.10
CA ASP A 104 -8.06 -2.25 -12.15
C ASP A 104 -7.67 -1.13 -11.17
N MET A 105 -7.18 -1.47 -9.97
CA MET A 105 -6.72 -0.50 -8.98
C MET A 105 -5.61 0.38 -9.56
N VAL A 106 -4.56 -0.22 -10.13
CA VAL A 106 -3.43 0.50 -10.73
C VAL A 106 -3.89 1.32 -11.96
N ARG A 107 -4.76 0.77 -12.82
CA ARG A 107 -5.31 1.48 -13.97
C ARG A 107 -6.11 2.72 -13.55
N ASP A 108 -6.99 2.58 -12.56
CA ASP A 108 -7.92 3.64 -12.15
C ASP A 108 -7.20 4.75 -11.36
N LEU A 109 -6.14 4.41 -10.63
CA LEU A 109 -5.27 5.38 -9.96
C LEU A 109 -4.28 6.05 -10.92
N ALA A 110 -3.88 5.36 -11.98
CA ALA A 110 -2.99 5.86 -13.04
C ALA A 110 -1.70 6.52 -12.48
N ASP A 111 -1.47 7.78 -12.84
CA ASP A 111 -0.30 8.59 -12.44
C ASP A 111 -0.28 8.95 -10.95
N ARG A 112 -1.36 8.73 -10.23
CA ARG A 112 -1.41 8.90 -8.76
C ARG A 112 -0.67 7.81 -7.99
N VAL A 113 -0.38 6.65 -8.60
CA VAL A 113 0.39 5.59 -7.94
C VAL A 113 1.83 6.05 -7.75
N ALA A 114 2.23 6.27 -6.51
CA ALA A 114 3.60 6.66 -6.13
C ALA A 114 4.37 5.53 -5.45
N HIS A 115 3.67 4.56 -4.89
CA HIS A 115 4.26 3.50 -4.09
C HIS A 115 3.46 2.19 -4.25
N VAL A 116 4.14 1.06 -4.21
CA VAL A 116 3.50 -0.26 -4.27
C VAL A 116 4.07 -1.15 -3.17
N HIS A 117 3.21 -1.71 -2.34
CA HIS A 117 3.55 -2.81 -1.44
C HIS A 117 3.42 -4.13 -2.19
N LEU A 118 4.56 -4.74 -2.43
CA LEU A 118 4.67 -6.00 -3.15
C LEU A 118 4.49 -7.17 -2.20
N ALA A 119 3.34 -7.76 -2.26
CA ALA A 119 2.95 -8.99 -1.59
C ALA A 119 1.98 -9.75 -2.49
N ASP A 120 1.45 -10.85 -2.00
CA ASP A 120 0.38 -11.62 -2.62
C ASP A 120 -0.63 -12.02 -1.53
N GLY A 121 -1.78 -12.52 -1.92
CA GLY A 121 -2.81 -13.00 -1.02
C GLY A 121 -3.80 -13.88 -1.75
N THR A 122 -4.58 -14.62 -0.97
CA THR A 122 -5.68 -15.44 -1.47
C THR A 122 -7.01 -14.72 -1.25
N ASP A 123 -8.12 -15.30 -1.69
CA ASP A 123 -9.47 -14.80 -1.36
C ASP A 123 -9.84 -15.02 0.12
N SER A 124 -8.88 -15.02 1.02
CA SER A 124 -9.09 -15.11 2.45
C SER A 124 -9.60 -13.80 3.04
N ALA A 125 -10.13 -13.85 4.27
CA ALA A 125 -10.50 -12.64 5.00
C ALA A 125 -9.31 -12.07 5.80
N ARG A 126 -8.12 -12.64 5.63
CA ARG A 126 -6.89 -12.25 6.32
C ARG A 126 -5.98 -11.51 5.38
N ASP A 127 -5.33 -10.53 5.90
CA ASP A 127 -4.21 -9.87 5.26
C ASP A 127 -2.97 -10.77 5.42
N GLU A 128 -2.62 -11.48 4.34
CA GLU A 128 -1.68 -12.60 4.40
C GLU A 128 -0.25 -12.19 4.10
N HIS A 129 -0.04 -11.16 3.27
CA HIS A 129 1.27 -10.72 2.81
C HIS A 129 2.15 -11.89 2.33
N LEU A 130 1.62 -12.71 1.44
CA LEU A 130 2.33 -13.86 0.88
C LEU A 130 3.47 -13.41 -0.04
N VAL A 131 4.47 -14.27 -0.19
CA VAL A 131 5.48 -14.11 -1.24
C VAL A 131 4.80 -14.12 -2.61
N PRO A 132 5.09 -13.17 -3.52
CA PRO A 132 4.47 -13.07 -4.84
C PRO A 132 4.55 -14.39 -5.63
N GLY A 133 3.40 -14.81 -6.16
CA GLY A 133 3.21 -16.09 -6.85
C GLY A 133 2.81 -17.26 -5.93
N ARG A 134 2.66 -17.02 -4.63
CA ARG A 134 2.12 -18.01 -3.68
C ARG A 134 0.65 -17.77 -3.33
N GLY A 135 0.06 -16.68 -3.80
CA GLY A 135 -1.36 -16.36 -3.72
C GLY A 135 -2.05 -16.46 -5.07
N ASP A 136 -3.19 -15.80 -5.19
CA ASP A 136 -4.07 -15.85 -6.36
C ASP A 136 -4.12 -14.50 -7.11
N GLN A 137 -3.37 -13.48 -6.64
CA GLN A 137 -3.39 -12.16 -7.25
C GLN A 137 -2.56 -12.12 -8.54
N PRO A 138 -2.99 -11.37 -9.56
CA PRO A 138 -2.24 -11.22 -10.82
C PRO A 138 -1.04 -10.29 -10.66
N VAL A 139 -0.19 -10.54 -9.64
CA VAL A 139 0.94 -9.68 -9.26
C VAL A 139 1.92 -9.49 -10.41
N ALA A 140 2.21 -10.56 -11.17
CA ALA A 140 3.11 -10.49 -12.33
C ALA A 140 2.61 -9.50 -13.39
N GLU A 141 1.31 -9.50 -13.67
CA GLU A 141 0.69 -8.60 -14.65
C GLU A 141 0.69 -7.14 -14.16
N VAL A 142 0.49 -6.93 -12.85
CA VAL A 142 0.59 -5.59 -12.25
C VAL A 142 2.00 -5.03 -12.43
N LEU A 143 3.03 -5.80 -12.08
CA LEU A 143 4.42 -5.36 -12.23
C LEU A 143 4.78 -5.11 -13.70
N ALA A 144 4.34 -5.96 -14.62
CA ALA A 144 4.56 -5.75 -16.05
C ALA A 144 3.92 -4.45 -16.55
N ARG A 145 2.70 -4.12 -16.13
CA ARG A 145 2.03 -2.86 -16.46
C ARG A 145 2.76 -1.64 -15.90
N LEU A 146 3.27 -1.73 -14.67
CA LEU A 146 4.09 -0.67 -14.08
C LEU A 146 5.38 -0.45 -14.89
N ALA A 147 6.03 -1.53 -15.32
CA ALA A 147 7.22 -1.46 -16.18
C ALA A 147 6.91 -0.83 -17.55
N GLU A 148 5.83 -1.25 -18.20
CA GLU A 148 5.36 -0.69 -19.49
C GLU A 148 5.03 0.81 -19.38
N ALA A 149 4.47 1.23 -18.24
CA ALA A 149 4.18 2.63 -17.94
C ALA A 149 5.41 3.44 -17.52
N SER A 150 6.61 2.85 -17.46
CA SER A 150 7.83 3.48 -16.94
C SER A 150 7.64 4.05 -15.53
N PHE A 151 7.03 3.26 -14.65
CA PHE A 151 6.72 3.65 -13.28
C PHE A 151 7.96 4.16 -12.55
N GLY A 152 7.92 5.43 -12.12
CA GLY A 152 9.02 6.10 -11.44
C GLY A 152 8.97 6.04 -9.91
N GLY A 153 7.95 5.40 -9.33
CA GLY A 153 7.78 5.24 -7.89
C GLY A 153 8.56 4.06 -7.31
N SER A 154 8.24 3.69 -6.09
CA SER A 154 8.91 2.60 -5.36
C SER A 154 8.04 1.35 -5.29
N VAL A 155 8.65 0.18 -5.49
CA VAL A 155 8.04 -1.13 -5.25
C VAL A 155 8.77 -1.78 -4.08
N ILE A 156 8.08 -1.88 -2.94
CA ILE A 156 8.66 -2.34 -1.67
C ILE A 156 8.08 -3.72 -1.32
N ALA A 157 8.98 -4.67 -1.05
CA ALA A 157 8.57 -6.00 -0.59
C ALA A 157 7.98 -5.92 0.82
N GLU A 158 6.71 -6.25 0.95
CA GLU A 158 5.99 -6.31 2.22
C GLU A 158 5.43 -7.71 2.44
N VAL A 159 6.34 -8.67 2.60
CA VAL A 159 5.97 -10.08 2.77
C VAL A 159 6.10 -10.55 4.22
N SER A 160 5.14 -11.34 4.66
CA SER A 160 5.15 -11.96 6.00
C SER A 160 6.07 -13.17 6.02
N THR A 161 7.14 -13.09 6.79
CA THR A 161 8.04 -14.24 7.03
C THR A 161 7.74 -14.96 8.34
N ARG A 162 6.54 -14.76 8.92
CA ARG A 162 6.17 -15.33 10.22
C ARG A 162 6.08 -16.86 10.22
N SER A 163 5.79 -17.47 9.08
CA SER A 163 5.73 -18.92 8.91
C SER A 163 7.10 -19.59 8.78
N ALA A 164 8.12 -18.82 8.45
CA ALA A 164 9.50 -19.31 8.32
C ALA A 164 10.05 -19.80 9.65
N GLN A 165 10.58 -21.02 9.68
CA GLN A 165 11.09 -21.69 10.88
C GLN A 165 12.55 -21.34 11.18
N SER A 166 13.25 -20.79 10.19
CA SER A 166 14.68 -20.44 10.30
C SER A 166 14.99 -19.08 9.67
N ARG A 167 16.20 -18.57 9.95
CA ARG A 167 16.73 -17.39 9.27
C ARG A 167 16.90 -17.63 7.77
N ASP A 168 17.36 -18.84 7.40
CA ASP A 168 17.62 -19.18 6.00
C ASP A 168 16.33 -19.23 5.18
N GLU A 169 15.24 -19.72 5.75
CA GLU A 169 13.92 -19.67 5.12
C GLU A 169 13.43 -18.23 4.91
N ARG A 170 13.61 -17.34 5.91
CA ARG A 170 13.27 -15.91 5.75
C ARG A 170 14.08 -15.25 4.63
N VAL A 171 15.37 -15.55 4.56
CA VAL A 171 16.24 -15.07 3.49
C VAL A 171 15.81 -15.62 2.14
N ALA A 172 15.37 -16.88 2.09
CA ALA A 172 14.86 -17.49 0.87
C ALA A 172 13.56 -16.80 0.40
N ASP A 173 12.59 -16.55 1.31
CA ASP A 173 11.34 -15.84 0.99
C ASP A 173 11.62 -14.43 0.44
N LEU A 174 12.51 -13.67 1.08
CA LEU A 174 12.87 -12.33 0.61
C LEU A 174 13.61 -12.37 -0.73
N ARG A 175 14.48 -13.35 -0.95
CA ARG A 175 15.17 -13.54 -2.22
C ARG A 175 14.21 -13.92 -3.35
N GLU A 176 13.25 -14.79 -3.06
CA GLU A 176 12.19 -15.16 -4.00
C GLU A 176 11.37 -13.94 -4.40
N THR A 177 10.95 -13.12 -3.42
CA THR A 177 10.23 -11.87 -3.66
C THR A 177 11.00 -10.90 -4.55
N LEU A 178 12.28 -10.66 -4.25
CA LEU A 178 13.13 -9.77 -5.06
C LEU A 178 13.36 -10.31 -6.48
N ASN A 179 13.54 -11.61 -6.63
CA ASN A 179 13.71 -12.24 -7.95
C ASN A 179 12.42 -12.15 -8.77
N PHE A 180 11.26 -12.29 -8.12
CA PHE A 180 9.96 -12.11 -8.77
C PHE A 180 9.81 -10.66 -9.26
N ALA A 181 10.07 -9.68 -8.39
CA ALA A 181 10.02 -8.27 -8.76
C ALA A 181 10.91 -7.95 -9.96
N ARG A 182 12.18 -8.33 -9.92
CA ARG A 182 13.16 -8.09 -11.00
C ARG A 182 12.74 -8.71 -12.32
N ARG A 183 12.19 -9.92 -12.28
CA ARG A 183 11.71 -10.62 -13.49
C ARG A 183 10.60 -9.86 -14.18
N HIS A 184 9.66 -9.30 -13.42
CA HIS A 184 8.43 -8.71 -13.97
C HIS A 184 8.50 -7.19 -14.14
N LEU A 185 9.44 -6.51 -13.49
CA LEU A 185 9.74 -5.09 -13.73
C LEU A 185 10.77 -4.86 -14.85
N GLY A 186 11.17 -5.91 -15.58
CA GLY A 186 12.01 -5.74 -16.76
C GLY A 186 13.52 -5.73 -16.51
N GLY A 187 14.01 -6.26 -15.40
CA GLY A 187 15.43 -6.51 -15.17
C GLY A 187 16.33 -5.28 -15.01
N ALA A 188 15.78 -4.09 -14.95
CA ALA A 188 16.51 -2.84 -14.75
C ALA A 188 16.36 -2.37 -13.28
N LEU A 189 16.98 -3.12 -12.36
CA LEU A 189 17.22 -2.70 -10.97
C LEU A 189 18.68 -2.94 -10.61
#